data_56eb1542b1208a23c3f4f9ea40343229
#
_entry.id   56eb1542b1208a23c3f4f9ea40343229
#
_cell.length_a   1.000
_cell.length_b   1.000
_cell.length_c   1.000
_cell.angle_alpha   90.00
_cell.angle_beta   90.00
_cell.angle_gamma   90.00
#
_symmetry.space_group_name_H-M   'P 1'
#
loop_
_entity.id
_entity.type
_entity.pdbx_description
1 polymer ?
#
loop_
_entity_poly.entity_id
_entity_poly.type
_entity_poly.pdbx_seq_one_letter_code
_entity_poly.pdbx_strand_id
1 'polypeptide(L)'
;FMSSIEALYDLRGCADRIIASPCEVMAAGFNYTDILPHLLADAGTSYDLPGVCSEYYDYYMNRATTKSGCIALTVTGELEPLAAIVKEIETKYPGKTYDRASLQTYEGLDEHVFYDLQGYIEAICDEKDPLLDKFRAQMGKAFPTESRLHTPSFYSVYGLGDAPNGMHTIEDGKYSGVTTSAPCER
;
A
#
# COMPACT_ATOMS: atom_id res chain seq x y z
N PHE A 1 -8.37 -4.91 5.89
CA PHE A 1 -7.37 -4.33 6.80
C PHE A 1 -6.51 -3.25 6.13
N MET A 2 -6.88 -2.85 4.92
CA MET A 2 -6.37 -1.70 4.16
C MET A 2 -4.83 -1.72 4.00
N SER A 3 -4.23 -2.89 3.88
CA SER A 3 -2.77 -3.07 3.79
C SER A 3 -2.00 -2.24 4.84
N SER A 4 -2.53 -2.15 6.08
CA SER A 4 -1.89 -1.39 7.16
C SER A 4 -0.57 -2.02 7.54
N ILE A 5 0.48 -1.21 7.67
CA ILE A 5 1.82 -1.69 8.03
C ILE A 5 1.82 -2.36 9.40
N GLU A 6 1.01 -1.87 10.32
CA GLU A 6 0.88 -2.41 11.66
C GLU A 6 0.32 -3.85 11.61
N ALA A 7 -0.74 -4.07 10.82
CA ALA A 7 -1.33 -5.41 10.65
C ALA A 7 -0.40 -6.35 9.87
N LEU A 8 0.28 -5.86 8.81
CA LEU A 8 1.26 -6.65 8.06
C LEU A 8 2.43 -7.08 8.95
N TYR A 9 2.90 -6.17 9.82
CA TYR A 9 3.97 -6.47 10.76
C TYR A 9 3.56 -7.55 11.77
N ASP A 10 2.34 -7.51 12.31
CA ASP A 10 1.82 -8.53 13.22
C ASP A 10 1.67 -9.89 12.52
N LEU A 11 1.32 -9.91 11.23
CA LEU A 11 1.16 -11.11 10.43
C LEU A 11 2.49 -11.69 9.88
N ARG A 12 3.63 -11.01 10.06
CA ARG A 12 4.91 -11.39 9.44
C ARG A 12 5.43 -12.78 9.81
N GLY A 13 4.99 -13.31 10.94
CA GLY A 13 5.32 -14.69 11.36
C GLY A 13 4.37 -15.77 10.81
N CYS A 14 3.30 -15.38 10.11
CA CYS A 14 2.27 -16.29 9.63
C CYS A 14 2.44 -16.68 8.15
N ALA A 15 3.09 -15.82 7.34
CA ALA A 15 3.31 -16.05 5.92
C ALA A 15 4.56 -15.30 5.42
N ASP A 16 5.30 -15.88 4.48
CA ASP A 16 6.49 -15.25 3.88
C ASP A 16 6.11 -14.12 2.91
N ARG A 17 4.90 -14.16 2.37
CA ARG A 17 4.38 -13.21 1.40
C ARG A 17 2.90 -12.94 1.69
N ILE A 18 2.50 -11.66 1.57
CA ILE A 18 1.10 -11.24 1.71
C ILE A 18 0.76 -10.34 0.54
N ILE A 19 -0.34 -10.63 -0.16
CA ILE A 19 -0.92 -9.73 -1.17
C ILE A 19 -2.12 -9.04 -0.52
N ALA A 20 -2.13 -7.70 -0.55
CA ALA A 20 -3.21 -6.90 0.04
C ALA A 20 -3.45 -5.61 -0.74
N SER A 21 -4.60 -5.01 -0.53
CA SER A 21 -4.98 -3.70 -1.09
C SER A 21 -4.95 -2.63 0.00
N PRO A 22 -4.37 -1.44 -0.25
CA PRO A 22 -4.47 -0.30 0.66
C PRO A 22 -5.84 0.38 0.63
N CYS A 23 -6.66 0.15 -0.39
CA CYS A 23 -8.01 0.67 -0.52
C CYS A 23 -9.06 -0.46 -0.54
N GLU A 24 -10.34 -0.08 -0.56
CA GLU A 24 -11.46 -1.03 -0.62
C GLU A 24 -11.34 -1.93 -1.88
N VAL A 25 -11.45 -3.23 -1.68
CA VAL A 25 -11.54 -4.20 -2.78
C VAL A 25 -12.98 -4.23 -3.28
N MET A 26 -13.17 -4.02 -4.57
CA MET A 26 -14.48 -4.05 -5.20
C MET A 26 -15.16 -5.40 -5.01
N ALA A 27 -16.49 -5.43 -4.97
CA ALA A 27 -17.28 -6.65 -4.75
C ALA A 27 -17.02 -7.76 -5.78
N ALA A 28 -16.54 -7.41 -6.99
CA ALA A 28 -16.11 -8.40 -7.98
C ALA A 28 -14.87 -9.19 -7.53
N GLY A 29 -14.09 -8.64 -6.59
CA GLY A 29 -12.91 -9.31 -6.05
C GLY A 29 -11.83 -9.58 -7.07
N PHE A 30 -11.21 -10.75 -6.97
CA PHE A 30 -10.20 -11.21 -7.90
C PHE A 30 -10.81 -11.95 -9.09
N ASN A 31 -10.29 -11.69 -10.29
CA ASN A 31 -10.62 -12.51 -11.45
C ASN A 31 -9.88 -13.86 -11.35
N TYR A 32 -10.48 -14.81 -10.67
CA TYR A 32 -9.86 -16.10 -10.38
C TYR A 32 -9.47 -16.90 -11.63
N THR A 33 -10.16 -16.71 -12.75
CA THR A 33 -9.83 -17.40 -14.01
C THR A 33 -8.39 -17.08 -14.45
N ASP A 34 -7.98 -15.82 -14.32
CA ASP A 34 -6.66 -15.39 -14.76
C ASP A 34 -5.61 -15.53 -13.64
N ILE A 35 -6.03 -15.43 -12.38
CA ILE A 35 -5.13 -15.46 -11.22
C ILE A 35 -4.74 -16.89 -10.81
N LEU A 36 -5.65 -17.86 -10.91
CA LEU A 36 -5.39 -19.23 -10.48
C LEU A 36 -4.15 -19.87 -11.13
N PRO A 37 -3.82 -19.67 -12.42
CA PRO A 37 -2.59 -20.19 -13.01
C PRO A 37 -1.32 -19.74 -12.29
N HIS A 38 -1.30 -18.51 -11.74
CA HIS A 38 -0.18 -17.96 -10.98
C HIS A 38 -0.09 -18.53 -9.56
N LEU A 39 -1.21 -19.02 -8.99
CA LEU A 39 -1.28 -19.60 -7.66
C LEU A 39 -1.13 -21.13 -7.65
N LEU A 40 -1.43 -21.79 -8.77
CA LEU A 40 -1.34 -23.24 -8.92
C LEU A 40 0.00 -23.56 -9.59
N ALA A 41 1.06 -23.65 -8.78
CA ALA A 41 2.34 -24.10 -9.27
C ALA A 41 2.28 -25.56 -9.66
N ASP A 42 2.69 -25.92 -10.88
CA ASP A 42 2.99 -27.30 -11.26
C ASP A 42 4.16 -27.83 -10.41
N ALA A 43 4.24 -29.13 -10.24
CA ALA A 43 5.30 -29.75 -9.46
C ALA A 43 6.69 -29.31 -9.96
N GLY A 44 7.36 -28.46 -9.19
CA GLY A 44 8.69 -27.91 -9.50
C GLY A 44 8.71 -26.43 -9.93
N THR A 45 7.58 -25.74 -10.03
CA THR A 45 7.52 -24.28 -10.23
C THR A 45 7.16 -23.58 -8.92
N SER A 46 7.67 -22.36 -8.75
CA SER A 46 7.26 -21.48 -7.64
C SER A 46 5.99 -20.71 -8.00
N TYR A 47 5.22 -20.29 -6.99
CA TYR A 47 4.10 -19.37 -7.19
C TYR A 47 4.59 -18.07 -7.82
N ASP A 48 3.81 -17.55 -8.78
CA ASP A 48 4.05 -16.27 -9.42
C ASP A 48 3.16 -15.18 -8.77
N LEU A 49 3.52 -14.74 -7.58
CA LEU A 49 2.76 -13.73 -6.85
C LEU A 49 2.81 -12.33 -7.51
N PRO A 50 3.90 -11.89 -8.15
CA PRO A 50 3.87 -10.70 -9.01
C PRO A 50 2.86 -10.80 -10.15
N GLY A 51 2.72 -11.96 -10.78
CA GLY A 51 1.70 -12.23 -11.80
C GLY A 51 0.28 -12.07 -11.25
N VAL A 52 0.01 -12.54 -10.02
CA VAL A 52 -1.27 -12.29 -9.33
C VAL A 52 -1.59 -10.80 -9.24
N CYS A 53 -0.60 -9.98 -8.83
CA CYS A 53 -0.77 -8.53 -8.75
C CYS A 53 -1.04 -7.90 -10.12
N SER A 54 -0.30 -8.34 -11.15
CA SER A 54 -0.44 -7.83 -12.52
C SER A 54 -1.81 -8.16 -13.12
N GLU A 55 -2.31 -9.40 -12.95
CA GLU A 55 -3.64 -9.79 -13.43
C GLU A 55 -4.77 -9.07 -12.71
N TYR A 56 -4.65 -8.87 -11.39
CA TYR A 56 -5.61 -8.07 -10.64
C TYR A 56 -5.67 -6.62 -11.16
N TYR A 57 -4.50 -5.99 -11.33
CA TYR A 57 -4.40 -4.64 -11.87
C TYR A 57 -4.97 -4.55 -13.29
N ASP A 58 -4.57 -5.46 -14.19
CA ASP A 58 -5.06 -5.48 -15.58
C ASP A 58 -6.57 -5.61 -15.66
N TYR A 59 -7.15 -6.46 -14.82
CA TYR A 59 -8.61 -6.62 -14.77
C TYR A 59 -9.28 -5.28 -14.43
N TYR A 60 -8.86 -4.60 -13.36
CA TYR A 60 -9.47 -3.34 -12.95
C TYR A 60 -9.13 -2.17 -13.89
N MET A 61 -7.94 -2.15 -14.47
CA MET A 61 -7.54 -1.11 -15.39
C MET A 61 -8.25 -1.20 -16.75
N ASN A 62 -8.43 -2.40 -17.27
CA ASN A 62 -8.84 -2.59 -18.66
C ASN A 62 -10.23 -3.22 -18.83
N ARG A 63 -10.67 -4.09 -17.91
CA ARG A 63 -11.88 -4.93 -18.12
C ARG A 63 -13.04 -4.57 -17.20
N ALA A 64 -12.77 -4.20 -15.94
CA ALA A 64 -13.83 -3.85 -14.98
C ALA A 64 -14.55 -2.55 -15.36
N THR A 65 -15.83 -2.44 -15.02
CA THR A 65 -16.61 -1.22 -15.22
C THR A 65 -16.11 -0.09 -14.31
N THR A 66 -15.82 -0.40 -13.04
CA THR A 66 -15.25 0.55 -12.09
C THR A 66 -13.74 0.36 -12.03
N LYS A 67 -13.01 1.40 -12.39
CA LYS A 67 -11.53 1.40 -12.42
C LYS A 67 -10.97 1.66 -11.02
N SER A 68 -11.07 0.66 -10.15
CA SER A 68 -10.63 0.72 -8.75
C SER A 68 -9.88 -0.55 -8.37
N GLY A 69 -8.59 -0.60 -8.67
CA GLY A 69 -7.73 -1.74 -8.40
C GLY A 69 -6.39 -1.29 -7.84
N CYS A 70 -6.22 -1.39 -6.53
CA CYS A 70 -4.95 -1.14 -5.85
C CYS A 70 -4.48 -2.44 -5.22
N ILE A 71 -3.21 -2.77 -5.37
CA ILE A 71 -2.66 -4.02 -4.85
C ILE A 71 -1.17 -3.89 -4.59
N ALA A 72 -0.67 -4.57 -3.58
CA ALA A 72 0.74 -4.68 -3.31
C ALA A 72 1.09 -6.08 -2.75
N LEU A 73 2.26 -6.57 -3.15
CA LEU A 73 2.90 -7.74 -2.55
C LEU A 73 3.82 -7.28 -1.43
N THR A 74 3.67 -7.87 -0.25
CA THR A 74 4.55 -7.67 0.90
C THR A 74 5.49 -8.86 1.06
N VAL A 75 6.79 -8.60 1.17
CA VAL A 75 7.82 -9.55 1.59
C VAL A 75 7.99 -9.44 3.09
N THR A 76 7.38 -10.33 3.84
CA THR A 76 7.23 -10.17 5.31
C THR A 76 8.55 -10.22 6.06
N GLY A 77 9.55 -10.98 5.59
CA GLY A 77 10.89 -11.01 6.16
C GLY A 77 11.64 -9.67 6.10
N GLU A 78 11.19 -8.72 5.26
CA GLU A 78 11.78 -7.39 5.13
C GLU A 78 11.11 -6.34 6.03
N LEU A 79 10.05 -6.72 6.77
CA LEU A 79 9.31 -5.79 7.63
C LEU A 79 10.05 -5.46 8.93
N GLU A 80 10.79 -6.40 9.52
CA GLU A 80 11.58 -6.12 10.73
C GLU A 80 12.71 -5.10 10.47
N PRO A 81 13.52 -5.25 9.39
CA PRO A 81 14.48 -4.20 9.00
C PRO A 81 13.80 -2.85 8.69
N LEU A 82 12.62 -2.85 8.06
CA LEU A 82 11.86 -1.63 7.78
C LEU A 82 11.42 -0.94 9.08
N ALA A 83 10.86 -1.70 10.03
CA ALA A 83 10.42 -1.18 11.33
C ALA A 83 11.60 -0.57 12.14
N ALA A 84 12.79 -1.17 12.06
CA ALA A 84 13.98 -0.63 12.70
C ALA A 84 14.37 0.76 12.14
N ILE A 85 14.32 0.92 10.81
CA ILE A 85 14.61 2.20 10.15
C ILE A 85 13.55 3.25 10.49
N VAL A 86 12.26 2.89 10.45
CA VAL A 86 11.15 3.79 10.82
C VAL A 86 11.33 4.28 12.26
N LYS A 87 11.62 3.37 13.19
CA LYS A 87 11.90 3.71 14.59
C LYS A 87 13.09 4.66 14.74
N GLU A 88 14.15 4.49 13.96
CA GLU A 88 15.32 5.39 13.97
C GLU A 88 14.92 6.78 13.47
N ILE A 89 14.12 6.89 12.41
CA ILE A 89 13.61 8.17 11.89
C ILE A 89 12.72 8.85 12.93
N GLU A 90 11.72 8.18 13.47
CA GLU A 90 10.82 8.76 14.48
C GLU A 90 11.55 9.18 15.75
N THR A 91 12.60 8.46 16.15
CA THR A 91 13.44 8.83 17.30
C THR A 91 14.28 10.07 17.01
N LYS A 92 14.74 10.24 15.76
CA LYS A 92 15.54 11.39 15.34
C LYS A 92 14.70 12.65 15.13
N TYR A 93 13.44 12.49 14.71
CA TYR A 93 12.52 13.59 14.40
C TYR A 93 11.27 13.58 15.30
N PRO A 94 11.40 13.61 16.63
CA PRO A 94 10.26 13.53 17.54
C PRO A 94 9.40 14.79 17.42
N GLY A 95 8.09 14.61 17.22
CA GLY A 95 7.13 15.72 17.18
C GLY A 95 7.28 16.66 15.97
N LYS A 96 7.93 16.23 14.89
CA LYS A 96 7.97 17.03 13.65
C LYS A 96 6.55 17.19 13.11
N THR A 97 6.11 18.43 12.98
CA THR A 97 4.81 18.77 12.40
C THR A 97 4.84 18.56 10.89
N TYR A 98 3.75 18.05 10.35
CA TYR A 98 3.54 17.88 8.92
C TYR A 98 2.06 18.11 8.58
N ASP A 99 1.79 18.48 7.33
CA ASP A 99 0.43 18.66 6.86
C ASP A 99 -0.17 17.30 6.46
N ARG A 100 -1.06 16.76 7.30
CA ARG A 100 -1.76 15.51 7.02
C ARG A 100 -2.63 15.58 5.76
N ALA A 101 -3.17 16.76 5.44
CA ALA A 101 -3.98 16.93 4.24
C ALA A 101 -3.17 16.79 2.94
N SER A 102 -1.84 16.91 3.01
CA SER A 102 -0.94 16.70 1.87
C SER A 102 -0.59 15.23 1.62
N LEU A 103 -0.93 14.33 2.56
CA LEU A 103 -0.64 12.90 2.43
C LEU A 103 -1.71 12.21 1.58
N GLN A 104 -1.28 11.26 0.75
CA GLN A 104 -2.20 10.36 0.05
C GLN A 104 -2.94 9.50 1.07
N THR A 105 -4.28 9.45 0.95
CA THR A 105 -5.16 8.58 1.73
C THR A 105 -5.78 7.52 0.83
N TYR A 106 -6.29 6.45 1.44
CA TYR A 106 -6.83 5.30 0.69
C TYR A 106 -8.27 4.94 1.09
N GLU A 107 -8.95 5.87 1.70
CA GLU A 107 -10.38 5.81 2.06
C GLU A 107 -11.03 7.19 1.95
N GLY A 108 -12.37 7.23 1.98
CA GLY A 108 -13.15 8.47 1.87
C GLY A 108 -13.79 8.91 3.18
N LEU A 109 -13.18 8.63 4.33
CA LEU A 109 -13.66 9.09 5.64
C LEU A 109 -13.40 10.59 5.81
N ASP A 110 -14.30 11.31 6.51
CA ASP A 110 -14.12 12.74 6.83
C ASP A 110 -12.84 12.95 7.68
N GLU A 111 -12.60 12.04 8.61
CA GLU A 111 -11.36 11.97 9.37
C GLU A 111 -10.54 10.77 8.89
N HIS A 112 -9.58 11.02 8.03
CA HIS A 112 -8.73 9.98 7.45
C HIS A 112 -7.93 9.22 8.50
N VAL A 113 -7.78 7.91 8.29
CA VAL A 113 -7.05 6.99 9.18
C VAL A 113 -6.04 6.11 8.44
N PHE A 114 -6.11 6.03 7.11
CA PHE A 114 -5.23 5.21 6.28
C PHE A 114 -4.44 6.08 5.30
N TYR A 115 -3.24 6.48 5.73
CA TYR A 115 -2.32 7.32 4.98
C TYR A 115 -1.23 6.49 4.33
N ASP A 116 -0.68 6.96 3.21
CA ASP A 116 0.47 6.34 2.58
C ASP A 116 1.69 6.35 3.51
N LEU A 117 2.28 5.17 3.77
CA LEU A 117 3.42 5.04 4.67
C LEU A 117 4.64 5.81 4.16
N GLN A 118 4.94 5.71 2.86
CA GLN A 118 6.11 6.40 2.32
C GLN A 118 5.92 7.91 2.40
N GLY A 119 4.74 8.41 2.03
CA GLY A 119 4.40 9.83 2.14
C GLY A 119 4.52 10.35 3.57
N TYR A 120 4.06 9.58 4.56
CA TYR A 120 4.20 9.92 5.98
C TYR A 120 5.67 10.04 6.41
N ILE A 121 6.50 9.04 6.10
CA ILE A 121 7.92 9.05 6.49
C ILE A 121 8.69 10.18 5.76
N GLU A 122 8.37 10.44 4.50
CA GLU A 122 8.96 11.55 3.75
C GLU A 122 8.57 12.92 4.31
N ALA A 123 7.37 13.04 4.89
CA ALA A 123 6.92 14.29 5.51
C ALA A 123 7.62 14.59 6.85
N ILE A 124 8.01 13.55 7.61
CA ILE A 124 8.68 13.74 8.91
C ILE A 124 10.21 13.73 8.83
N CYS A 125 10.81 13.11 7.83
CA CYS A 125 12.25 12.99 7.66
C CYS A 125 12.79 14.16 6.81
N ASP A 126 14.00 14.63 7.09
CA ASP A 126 14.63 15.63 6.23
C ASP A 126 15.03 14.98 4.89
N GLU A 127 14.74 15.67 3.78
CA GLU A 127 14.99 15.17 2.42
C GLU A 127 16.45 14.75 2.16
N LYS A 128 17.40 15.40 2.84
CA LYS A 128 18.84 15.13 2.69
C LYS A 128 19.38 14.15 3.73
N ASP A 129 18.53 13.59 4.58
CA ASP A 129 18.97 12.63 5.57
C ASP A 129 19.25 11.27 4.93
N PRO A 130 20.43 10.66 5.13
CA PRO A 130 20.73 9.31 4.63
C PRO A 130 19.77 8.21 5.13
N LEU A 131 19.03 8.46 6.22
CA LEU A 131 17.99 7.54 6.70
C LEU A 131 16.83 7.44 5.72
N LEU A 132 16.51 8.53 5.01
CA LEU A 132 15.44 8.51 4.02
C LEU A 132 15.79 7.61 2.83
N ASP A 133 17.03 7.63 2.36
CA ASP A 133 17.50 6.74 1.29
C ASP A 133 17.50 5.28 1.76
N LYS A 134 17.91 5.01 3.01
CA LYS A 134 17.82 3.67 3.61
C LYS A 134 16.38 3.19 3.69
N PHE A 135 15.45 4.06 4.11
CA PHE A 135 14.03 3.77 4.18
C PHE A 135 13.48 3.42 2.79
N ARG A 136 13.72 4.26 1.78
CA ARG A 136 13.27 4.02 0.39
C ARG A 136 13.81 2.71 -0.17
N ALA A 137 15.07 2.43 0.06
CA ALA A 137 15.69 1.16 -0.36
C ALA A 137 15.06 -0.05 0.34
N GLN A 138 14.74 0.06 1.63
CA GLN A 138 14.10 -1.01 2.39
C GLN A 138 12.62 -1.17 2.01
N MET A 139 11.91 -0.06 1.72
CA MET A 139 10.56 -0.08 1.15
C MET A 139 10.52 -0.88 -0.17
N GLY A 140 11.50 -0.68 -1.05
CA GLY A 140 11.59 -1.43 -2.31
C GLY A 140 11.81 -2.94 -2.12
N LYS A 141 12.40 -3.37 -1.00
CA LYS A 141 12.54 -4.80 -0.65
C LYS A 141 11.27 -5.37 -0.01
N ALA A 142 10.67 -4.61 0.92
CA ALA A 142 9.46 -5.03 1.61
C ALA A 142 8.22 -5.02 0.69
N PHE A 143 8.17 -4.06 -0.23
CA PHE A 143 7.10 -3.86 -1.21
C PHE A 143 7.70 -3.68 -2.61
N PRO A 144 8.00 -4.77 -3.34
CA PRO A 144 8.64 -4.72 -4.66
C PRO A 144 7.86 -3.84 -5.65
N THR A 145 8.54 -2.96 -6.37
CA THR A 145 7.92 -1.95 -7.23
C THR A 145 7.05 -2.57 -8.32
N GLU A 146 7.48 -3.69 -8.89
CA GLU A 146 6.76 -4.43 -9.93
C GLU A 146 5.44 -5.03 -9.45
N SER A 147 5.22 -5.11 -8.14
CA SER A 147 4.01 -5.66 -7.52
C SER A 147 3.23 -4.62 -6.71
N ARG A 148 3.58 -3.33 -6.84
CA ARG A 148 2.83 -2.19 -6.30
C ARG A 148 2.09 -1.51 -7.43
N LEU A 149 0.86 -1.95 -7.69
CA LEU A 149 0.09 -1.54 -8.86
C LEU A 149 -1.22 -0.86 -8.42
N HIS A 150 -1.60 0.20 -9.13
CA HIS A 150 -2.83 0.93 -8.84
C HIS A 150 -3.45 1.53 -10.10
N THR A 151 -4.78 1.61 -10.11
CA THR A 151 -5.53 2.44 -11.05
C THR A 151 -5.37 3.92 -10.68
N PRO A 152 -5.61 4.87 -11.59
CA PRO A 152 -5.47 6.31 -11.30
C PRO A 152 -6.35 6.82 -10.15
N SER A 153 -7.41 6.07 -9.81
CA SER A 153 -8.31 6.35 -8.72
C SER A 153 -8.80 5.06 -8.06
N PHE A 154 -9.31 5.18 -6.84
CA PHE A 154 -9.94 4.09 -6.12
C PHE A 154 -11.35 4.49 -5.69
N TYR A 155 -12.21 3.50 -5.49
CA TYR A 155 -13.56 3.68 -4.95
C TYR A 155 -13.53 3.54 -3.42
N SER A 156 -14.28 4.42 -2.74
CA SER A 156 -14.64 4.24 -1.34
C SER A 156 -16.13 4.42 -1.15
N VAL A 157 -16.74 3.58 -0.33
CA VAL A 157 -18.15 3.72 0.06
C VAL A 157 -18.36 4.93 0.98
N TYR A 158 -17.31 5.40 1.62
CA TYR A 158 -17.30 6.59 2.47
C TYR A 158 -16.99 7.84 1.63
N GLY A 159 -17.45 9.03 2.09
CA GLY A 159 -17.17 10.28 1.41
C GLY A 159 -17.86 10.44 0.05
N LEU A 160 -18.99 9.75 -0.18
CA LEU A 160 -19.74 9.84 -1.46
C LEU A 160 -20.20 11.26 -1.81
N GLY A 161 -20.31 12.15 -0.81
CA GLY A 161 -20.65 13.57 -1.01
C GLY A 161 -19.51 14.42 -1.55
N ASP A 162 -18.27 14.03 -1.28
CA ASP A 162 -17.07 14.82 -1.59
C ASP A 162 -16.40 14.39 -2.89
N ALA A 163 -16.55 13.13 -3.27
CA ALA A 163 -15.98 12.58 -4.51
C ALA A 163 -17.08 12.11 -5.47
N PRO A 164 -17.06 12.52 -6.74
CA PRO A 164 -18.03 12.07 -7.73
C PRO A 164 -18.09 10.56 -7.81
N ASN A 165 -19.24 9.97 -7.50
CA ASN A 165 -19.47 8.52 -7.50
C ASN A 165 -18.55 7.73 -6.55
N GLY A 166 -18.01 8.34 -5.48
CA GLY A 166 -17.10 7.69 -4.52
C GLY A 166 -15.71 7.42 -5.06
N MET A 167 -15.32 8.04 -6.17
CA MET A 167 -13.99 7.84 -6.77
C MET A 167 -13.00 8.89 -6.26
N HIS A 168 -11.94 8.45 -5.62
CA HIS A 168 -10.85 9.26 -5.08
C HIS A 168 -9.59 9.09 -5.91
N THR A 169 -8.88 10.17 -6.19
CA THR A 169 -7.66 10.16 -7.01
C THR A 169 -6.46 9.64 -6.22
N ILE A 170 -5.62 8.84 -6.86
CA ILE A 170 -4.27 8.54 -6.39
C ILE A 170 -3.32 9.47 -7.12
N GLU A 171 -2.59 10.30 -6.37
CA GLU A 171 -1.63 11.23 -6.95
C GLU A 171 -0.40 10.49 -7.50
N ASP A 172 0.07 10.95 -8.67
CA ASP A 172 1.24 10.36 -9.31
C ASP A 172 2.46 10.36 -8.37
N GLY A 173 3.08 9.20 -8.24
CA GLY A 173 4.27 9.00 -7.40
C GLY A 173 4.00 8.89 -5.90
N LYS A 174 2.74 8.99 -5.45
CA LYS A 174 2.37 8.90 -4.02
C LYS A 174 1.82 7.52 -3.61
N TYR A 175 2.01 6.50 -4.42
CA TYR A 175 1.52 5.16 -4.12
C TYR A 175 2.64 4.25 -3.63
N SER A 176 2.66 3.93 -2.34
CA SER A 176 3.58 2.94 -1.76
C SER A 176 3.00 1.54 -1.59
N GLY A 177 1.68 1.38 -1.79
CA GLY A 177 0.98 0.10 -1.67
C GLY A 177 0.71 -0.34 -0.23
N VAL A 178 1.05 0.49 0.75
CA VAL A 178 0.90 0.21 2.18
C VAL A 178 0.47 1.44 2.94
N THR A 179 -0.39 1.27 3.93
CA THR A 179 -0.92 2.35 4.76
C THR A 179 -0.32 2.35 6.16
N THR A 180 -0.42 3.49 6.82
CA THR A 180 -0.18 3.67 8.26
C THR A 180 -1.21 4.60 8.85
N SER A 181 -1.39 4.54 10.17
CA SER A 181 -2.30 5.43 10.89
C SER A 181 -1.82 6.90 10.97
N ALA A 182 -0.60 7.20 10.60
CA ALA A 182 0.05 8.52 10.65
C ALA A 182 -0.32 9.30 11.92
N PRO A 183 0.46 9.22 13.02
CA PRO A 183 0.11 9.81 14.32
C PRO A 183 -0.23 11.30 14.19
N CYS A 184 -1.35 11.73 14.78
CA CYS A 184 -1.69 13.14 14.88
C CYS A 184 -1.09 13.74 16.16
N GLU A 185 -0.87 15.05 16.16
CA GLU A 185 -0.57 15.77 17.41
C GLU A 185 -1.72 15.55 18.40
N ARG A 186 -1.37 15.17 19.63
CA ARG A 186 -2.31 15.05 20.74
C ARG A 186 -2.43 16.37 21.48
#